data_fff3bc74cd6156bef88163582ed07ef0
#
_entry.id   fff3bc74cd6156bef88163582ed07ef0
#
_cell.length_a   1.000
_cell.length_b   1.000
_cell.length_c   1.000
_cell.angle_alpha   90.00
_cell.angle_beta   90.00
_cell.angle_gamma   90.00
#
_symmetry.space_group_name_H-M   'P 1'
#
loop_
_entity.id
_entity.type
_entity.pdbx_description
1 polymer ?
#
loop_
_entity_poly.entity_id
_entity_poly.type
_entity_poly.pdbx_seq_one_letter_code
_entity_poly.pdbx_strand_id
1 'polypeptide(L)'
;RVSYKHVNLVLDEVELYSHPEYQRTFIADLLDRLSWLKIGYPIKTINILLVTHSPFILSDVPKSNILYLKDGEAVTNTDSFVNTLGANVNDILHQSFFLENGFMGENIQRKIQSLIRFLRSDDTETFEWNIELATKFIDTLGDEVVVSQLRQLLAKKQMKDKYTYRSWLEQELERLKRDKS
;
A
#
# COMPACT_ATOMS: atom_id res chain seq x y z
N ARG A 1 7.79 33.38 40.17
CA ARG A 1 7.00 32.45 39.33
C ARG A 1 6.92 33.02 37.91
N VAL A 2 7.50 32.31 36.93
CA VAL A 2 7.40 32.72 35.54
C VAL A 2 5.98 32.39 35.08
N SER A 3 5.28 33.35 34.44
CA SER A 3 3.94 33.21 33.90
C SER A 3 4.00 33.33 32.37
N TYR A 4 3.69 32.23 31.68
CA TYR A 4 3.66 32.19 30.22
C TYR A 4 2.29 32.61 29.71
N LYS A 5 2.25 33.52 28.72
CA LYS A 5 1.02 33.96 28.06
C LYS A 5 0.73 33.16 26.78
N HIS A 6 1.76 32.72 26.10
CA HIS A 6 1.70 31.97 24.86
C HIS A 6 2.54 30.71 25.00
N VAL A 7 2.00 29.59 24.61
CA VAL A 7 2.67 28.29 24.65
C VAL A 7 2.72 27.74 23.22
N ASN A 8 3.90 27.32 22.78
CA ASN A 8 4.07 26.56 21.53
C ASN A 8 4.44 25.13 21.95
N LEU A 9 3.62 24.18 21.54
CA LEU A 9 3.83 22.77 21.76
C LEU A 9 4.23 22.14 20.42
N VAL A 10 5.39 21.51 20.36
CA VAL A 10 5.86 20.74 19.20
C VAL A 10 5.83 19.28 19.59
N LEU A 11 5.07 18.49 18.85
CA LEU A 11 4.90 17.05 19.01
C LEU A 11 5.43 16.38 17.75
N ASP A 12 6.58 15.73 17.88
CA ASP A 12 7.30 15.10 16.76
C ASP A 12 7.16 13.59 16.89
N GLU A 13 6.45 12.96 15.95
CA GLU A 13 6.22 11.51 15.86
C GLU A 13 5.77 10.87 17.19
N VAL A 14 4.99 11.59 18.00
CA VAL A 14 4.60 11.12 19.36
C VAL A 14 3.73 9.87 19.34
N GLU A 15 3.10 9.59 18.19
CA GLU A 15 2.24 8.43 17.95
C GLU A 15 2.99 7.21 17.40
N LEU A 16 4.27 7.31 17.09
CA LEU A 16 5.03 6.30 16.32
C LEU A 16 4.94 4.88 16.90
N TYR A 17 4.95 4.76 18.22
CA TYR A 17 4.85 3.46 18.89
C TYR A 17 3.45 3.14 19.39
N SER A 18 2.46 3.93 19.02
CA SER A 18 1.09 3.75 19.45
C SER A 18 0.33 2.79 18.54
N HIS A 19 -0.55 1.97 19.15
CA HIS A 19 -1.49 1.16 18.39
C HIS A 19 -2.36 2.06 17.50
N PRO A 20 -2.75 1.64 16.27
CA PRO A 20 -3.56 2.45 15.35
C PRO A 20 -4.82 3.06 15.98
N GLU A 21 -5.47 2.37 16.92
CA GLU A 21 -6.62 2.90 17.64
C GLU A 21 -6.28 4.16 18.47
N TYR A 22 -5.10 4.18 19.11
CA TYR A 22 -4.66 5.38 19.83
C TYR A 22 -4.27 6.52 18.88
N GLN A 23 -3.76 6.20 17.70
CA GLN A 23 -3.51 7.21 16.67
C GLN A 23 -4.82 7.84 16.19
N ARG A 24 -5.87 7.01 16.04
CA ARG A 24 -7.21 7.44 15.62
C ARG A 24 -7.88 8.37 16.65
N THR A 25 -7.67 8.12 17.94
CA THR A 25 -8.28 8.95 19.02
C THR A 25 -7.42 10.12 19.44
N PHE A 26 -6.18 10.21 18.94
CA PHE A 26 -5.17 11.13 19.46
C PHE A 26 -5.60 12.60 19.47
N ILE A 27 -6.15 13.11 18.38
CA ILE A 27 -6.59 14.52 18.29
C ILE A 27 -7.77 14.80 19.22
N ALA A 28 -8.74 13.89 19.28
CA ALA A 28 -9.88 14.01 20.18
C ALA A 28 -9.42 14.04 21.65
N ASP A 29 -8.58 13.08 22.05
CA ASP A 29 -8.03 12.99 23.42
C ASP A 29 -7.20 14.25 23.77
N LEU A 30 -6.40 14.76 22.82
CA LEU A 30 -5.61 15.96 23.00
C LEU A 30 -6.51 17.19 23.23
N LEU A 31 -7.52 17.39 22.40
CA LEU A 31 -8.44 18.52 22.51
C LEU A 31 -9.28 18.44 23.78
N ASP A 32 -9.74 17.25 24.17
CA ASP A 32 -10.46 17.04 25.42
C ASP A 32 -9.60 17.43 26.63
N ARG A 33 -8.35 17.00 26.68
CA ARG A 33 -7.43 17.37 27.78
C ARG A 33 -7.11 18.86 27.79
N LEU A 34 -6.95 19.47 26.62
CA LEU A 34 -6.74 20.91 26.51
C LEU A 34 -7.96 21.71 26.96
N SER A 35 -9.18 21.22 26.74
CA SER A 35 -10.41 21.86 27.19
C SER A 35 -10.51 21.98 28.72
N TRP A 36 -9.87 21.07 29.45
CA TRP A 36 -9.81 21.12 30.91
C TRP A 36 -8.83 22.18 31.43
N LEU A 37 -7.90 22.64 30.57
CA LEU A 37 -7.03 23.74 30.97
C LEU A 37 -7.85 25.03 31.01
N LYS A 38 -7.75 25.73 32.13
CA LYS A 38 -8.37 27.08 32.25
C LYS A 38 -7.53 28.04 31.40
N ILE A 39 -7.82 28.08 30.09
CA ILE A 39 -7.23 29.05 29.16
C ILE A 39 -7.91 30.38 29.44
N GLY A 40 -7.13 31.42 29.72
CA GLY A 40 -7.64 32.76 29.98
C GLY A 40 -6.72 33.56 30.89
N TYR A 41 -6.15 32.97 31.94
CA TYR A 41 -5.14 33.59 32.77
C TYR A 41 -4.31 32.55 33.49
N PRO A 42 -3.00 32.57 33.36
CA PRO A 42 -2.16 33.49 32.56
C PRO A 42 -2.02 33.10 31.07
N ILE A 43 -2.40 31.89 30.63
CA ILE A 43 -2.22 31.39 29.27
C ILE A 43 -3.33 31.94 28.37
N LYS A 44 -2.92 32.64 27.30
CA LYS A 44 -3.85 33.24 26.31
C LYS A 44 -4.00 32.37 25.06
N THR A 45 -2.93 31.75 24.61
CA THR A 45 -2.90 30.92 23.40
C THR A 45 -2.01 29.70 23.57
N ILE A 46 -2.42 28.62 22.95
CA ILE A 46 -1.62 27.42 22.77
C ILE A 46 -1.58 27.14 21.25
N ASN A 47 -0.39 27.15 20.66
CA ASN A 47 -0.15 26.70 19.30
C ASN A 47 0.40 25.29 19.36
N ILE A 48 -0.11 24.41 18.52
CA ILE A 48 0.33 23.02 18.45
C ILE A 48 0.83 22.74 17.05
N LEU A 49 2.09 22.33 16.95
CA LEU A 49 2.69 21.80 15.74
C LEU A 49 2.83 20.28 15.92
N LEU A 50 2.17 19.54 15.04
CA LEU A 50 2.31 18.09 14.94
C LEU A 50 3.18 17.73 13.75
N VAL A 51 4.21 16.93 13.96
CA VAL A 51 4.97 16.27 12.89
C VAL A 51 4.59 14.80 12.95
N THR A 52 4.06 14.23 11.87
CA THR A 52 3.45 12.90 11.90
C THR A 52 3.47 12.22 10.53
N HIS A 53 3.56 10.90 10.56
CA HIS A 53 3.31 9.99 9.43
C HIS A 53 1.99 9.21 9.59
N SER A 54 1.11 9.60 10.52
CA SER A 54 -0.16 8.92 10.76
C SER A 54 -1.29 9.48 9.90
N PRO A 55 -1.87 8.69 8.98
CA PRO A 55 -3.03 9.11 8.21
C PRO A 55 -4.28 9.29 9.08
N PHE A 56 -4.34 8.65 10.25
CA PHE A 56 -5.43 8.83 11.22
C PHE A 56 -5.42 10.25 11.79
N ILE A 57 -4.25 10.76 12.17
CA ILE A 57 -4.09 12.14 12.66
C ILE A 57 -4.46 13.12 11.54
N LEU A 58 -4.01 12.88 10.30
CA LEU A 58 -4.33 13.75 9.17
C LEU A 58 -5.84 13.79 8.87
N SER A 59 -6.59 12.70 9.15
CA SER A 59 -8.03 12.67 8.91
C SER A 59 -8.82 13.60 9.85
N ASP A 60 -8.22 14.04 10.96
CA ASP A 60 -8.82 14.99 11.91
C ASP A 60 -8.35 16.43 11.69
N VAL A 61 -7.49 16.69 10.70
CA VAL A 61 -6.91 18.01 10.43
C VAL A 61 -7.31 18.50 9.04
N PRO A 62 -7.87 19.74 8.93
CA PRO A 62 -8.16 20.33 7.63
C PRO A 62 -6.91 20.46 6.77
N LYS A 63 -7.03 20.19 5.47
CA LYS A 63 -5.94 20.28 4.49
C LYS A 63 -5.21 21.64 4.53
N SER A 64 -5.93 22.73 4.78
CA SER A 64 -5.35 24.09 4.90
C SER A 64 -4.36 24.23 6.05
N ASN A 65 -4.39 23.33 7.02
CA ASN A 65 -3.52 23.34 8.21
C ASN A 65 -2.40 22.31 8.12
N ILE A 66 -2.21 21.70 6.95
CA ILE A 66 -1.20 20.66 6.73
C ILE A 66 -0.12 21.22 5.79
N LEU A 67 1.13 21.10 6.22
CA LEU A 67 2.31 21.30 5.39
C LEU A 67 2.85 19.93 4.99
N TYR A 68 2.84 19.66 3.69
CA TYR A 68 3.43 18.43 3.14
C TYR A 68 4.91 18.65 2.81
N LEU A 69 5.75 17.72 3.22
CA LEU A 69 7.17 17.71 2.94
C LEU A 69 7.53 16.49 2.08
N LYS A 70 8.26 16.71 0.99
CA LYS A 70 8.83 15.64 0.16
C LYS A 70 10.30 15.96 -0.09
N ASP A 71 11.18 14.99 0.19
CA ASP A 71 12.63 15.12 0.00
C ASP A 71 13.25 16.36 0.70
N GLY A 72 12.66 16.74 1.86
CA GLY A 72 13.11 17.90 2.65
C GLY A 72 12.54 19.25 2.20
N GLU A 73 11.73 19.29 1.15
CA GLU A 73 11.14 20.51 0.62
C GLU A 73 9.62 20.53 0.80
N ALA A 74 9.07 21.76 0.94
CA ALA A 74 7.63 21.94 1.04
C ALA A 74 6.95 21.73 -0.31
N VAL A 75 5.91 20.90 -0.33
CA VAL A 75 5.08 20.70 -1.52
C VAL A 75 4.13 21.88 -1.67
N THR A 76 4.35 22.72 -2.68
CA THR A 76 3.59 23.96 -2.91
C THR A 76 2.27 23.73 -3.67
N ASN A 77 2.23 22.71 -4.55
CA ASN A 77 1.01 22.39 -5.30
C ASN A 77 0.29 21.19 -4.69
N THR A 78 -0.68 21.48 -3.85
CA THR A 78 -1.53 20.47 -3.19
C THR A 78 -2.96 20.46 -3.73
N ASP A 79 -3.26 21.13 -4.83
CA ASP A 79 -4.64 21.27 -5.35
C ASP A 79 -5.26 19.92 -5.70
N SER A 80 -4.45 18.98 -6.19
CA SER A 80 -4.88 17.61 -6.52
C SER A 80 -5.04 16.69 -5.30
N PHE A 81 -4.58 17.11 -4.12
CA PHE A 81 -4.68 16.26 -2.92
C PHE A 81 -6.10 16.24 -2.39
N VAL A 82 -6.53 15.11 -1.85
CA VAL A 82 -7.84 15.00 -1.18
C VAL A 82 -7.97 15.98 -0.02
N ASN A 83 -9.20 16.37 0.28
CA ASN A 83 -9.50 17.02 1.54
C ASN A 83 -9.33 16.00 2.66
N THR A 84 -8.46 16.29 3.61
CA THR A 84 -8.08 15.33 4.65
C THR A 84 -9.12 15.16 5.74
N LEU A 85 -9.81 16.25 6.09
CA LEU A 85 -10.79 16.22 7.19
C LEU A 85 -11.95 15.25 6.89
N GLY A 86 -12.03 14.17 7.68
CA GLY A 86 -13.02 13.12 7.51
C GLY A 86 -12.79 12.18 6.31
N ALA A 87 -11.63 12.28 5.65
CA ALA A 87 -11.30 11.40 4.53
C ALA A 87 -10.97 9.97 4.99
N ASN A 88 -11.17 9.01 4.07
CA ASN A 88 -10.75 7.63 4.30
C ASN A 88 -9.22 7.56 4.39
N VAL A 89 -8.72 6.79 5.35
CA VAL A 89 -7.28 6.60 5.60
C VAL A 89 -6.54 6.09 4.35
N ASN A 90 -7.16 5.22 3.55
CA ASN A 90 -6.55 4.71 2.32
C ASN A 90 -6.36 5.82 1.26
N ASP A 91 -7.31 6.75 1.16
CA ASP A 91 -7.21 7.87 0.21
C ASP A 91 -6.10 8.84 0.64
N ILE A 92 -5.99 9.08 1.95
CA ILE A 92 -4.90 9.89 2.53
C ILE A 92 -3.55 9.22 2.26
N LEU A 93 -3.42 7.92 2.52
CA LEU A 93 -2.19 7.16 2.27
C LEU A 93 -1.77 7.24 0.81
N HIS A 94 -2.71 7.07 -0.12
CA HIS A 94 -2.42 7.07 -1.55
C HIS A 94 -1.89 8.43 -2.04
N GLN A 95 -2.49 9.52 -1.61
CA GLN A 95 -2.19 10.84 -2.17
C GLN A 95 -1.24 11.67 -1.33
N SER A 96 -1.36 11.59 0.00
CA SER A 96 -0.62 12.47 0.91
C SER A 96 0.74 11.90 1.37
N PHE A 97 0.94 10.59 1.22
CA PHE A 97 2.20 9.92 1.62
C PHE A 97 3.09 9.57 0.44
N PHE A 98 2.77 10.04 -0.77
CA PHE A 98 3.60 9.87 -1.97
C PHE A 98 3.97 8.42 -2.28
N LEU A 99 3.04 7.46 -2.01
CA LEU A 99 3.25 6.04 -2.29
C LEU A 99 3.12 5.79 -3.80
N GLU A 100 4.21 5.96 -4.53
CA GLU A 100 4.25 5.87 -6.00
C GLU A 100 3.97 4.45 -6.52
N ASN A 101 4.28 3.42 -5.72
CA ASN A 101 4.19 2.00 -6.11
C ASN A 101 2.99 1.26 -5.48
N GLY A 102 2.00 1.98 -4.91
CA GLY A 102 0.82 1.39 -4.28
C GLY A 102 1.06 0.86 -2.86
N PHE A 103 0.12 0.05 -2.36
CA PHE A 103 0.06 -0.40 -0.95
C PHE A 103 0.62 -1.80 -0.72
N MET A 104 1.09 -2.47 -1.75
CA MET A 104 1.65 -3.81 -1.64
C MET A 104 3.14 -3.73 -1.34
N GLY A 105 3.62 -4.60 -0.45
CA GLY A 105 5.04 -4.67 -0.11
C GLY A 105 5.90 -5.01 -1.34
N GLU A 106 7.02 -4.34 -1.50
CA GLU A 106 7.92 -4.43 -2.68
C GLU A 106 8.36 -5.86 -2.99
N ASN A 107 8.65 -6.68 -1.98
CA ASN A 107 9.05 -8.07 -2.18
C ASN A 107 7.96 -8.90 -2.88
N ILE A 108 6.71 -8.72 -2.48
CA ILE A 108 5.57 -9.40 -3.10
C ILE A 108 5.29 -8.86 -4.50
N GLN A 109 5.41 -7.55 -4.71
CA GLN A 109 5.29 -6.97 -6.05
C GLN A 109 6.31 -7.57 -7.02
N ARG A 110 7.57 -7.70 -6.61
CA ARG A 110 8.64 -8.33 -7.43
C ARG A 110 8.32 -9.80 -7.73
N LYS A 111 7.82 -10.55 -6.76
CA LYS A 111 7.40 -11.95 -6.97
C LYS A 111 6.23 -12.05 -7.93
N ILE A 112 5.23 -11.20 -7.80
CA ILE A 112 4.08 -11.16 -8.73
C ILE A 112 4.56 -10.80 -10.14
N GLN A 113 5.47 -9.84 -10.30
CA GLN A 113 6.04 -9.48 -11.61
C GLN A 113 6.85 -10.63 -12.22
N SER A 114 7.64 -11.34 -11.40
CA SER A 114 8.36 -12.55 -11.82
C SER A 114 7.39 -13.64 -12.28
N LEU A 115 6.33 -13.89 -11.50
CA LEU A 115 5.29 -14.84 -11.87
C LEU A 115 4.58 -14.46 -13.17
N ILE A 116 4.21 -13.19 -13.36
CA ILE A 116 3.58 -12.72 -14.60
C ILE A 116 4.48 -12.97 -15.81
N ARG A 117 5.80 -12.71 -15.68
CA ARG A 117 6.77 -13.01 -16.75
C ARG A 117 6.78 -14.49 -17.07
N PHE A 118 6.84 -15.37 -16.07
CA PHE A 118 6.75 -16.82 -16.25
C PHE A 118 5.44 -17.23 -16.92
N LEU A 119 4.29 -16.74 -16.45
CA LEU A 119 2.98 -17.10 -17.02
C LEU A 119 2.79 -16.64 -18.47
N ARG A 120 3.53 -15.61 -18.90
CA ARG A 120 3.51 -15.09 -20.28
C ARG A 120 4.59 -15.69 -21.18
N SER A 121 5.63 -16.29 -20.62
CA SER A 121 6.70 -16.97 -21.37
C SER A 121 6.22 -18.30 -21.93
N ASP A 122 7.02 -18.87 -22.82
CA ASP A 122 6.81 -20.23 -23.36
C ASP A 122 7.53 -21.30 -22.52
N ASP A 123 8.27 -20.89 -21.50
CA ASP A 123 8.99 -21.79 -20.62
C ASP A 123 8.01 -22.61 -19.77
N THR A 124 8.19 -23.92 -19.71
CA THR A 124 7.37 -24.81 -18.88
C THR A 124 7.80 -24.77 -17.41
N GLU A 125 9.07 -24.42 -17.16
CA GLU A 125 9.68 -24.33 -15.85
C GLU A 125 10.81 -23.30 -15.86
N THR A 126 10.97 -22.57 -14.74
CA THR A 126 12.10 -21.69 -14.47
C THR A 126 12.70 -22.06 -13.11
N PHE A 127 13.85 -21.46 -12.76
CA PHE A 127 14.44 -21.66 -11.42
C PHE A 127 13.46 -21.33 -10.27
N GLU A 128 12.61 -20.36 -10.48
CA GLU A 128 11.68 -19.84 -9.45
C GLU A 128 10.26 -20.41 -9.60
N TRP A 129 9.81 -20.70 -10.84
CA TRP A 129 8.41 -21.01 -11.13
C TRP A 129 8.25 -22.28 -11.97
N ASN A 130 7.29 -23.09 -11.53
CA ASN A 130 6.57 -24.08 -12.34
C ASN A 130 5.06 -23.92 -12.07
N ILE A 131 4.22 -24.68 -12.76
CA ILE A 131 2.75 -24.57 -12.63
C ILE A 131 2.28 -24.84 -11.19
N GLU A 132 2.88 -25.82 -10.50
CA GLU A 132 2.50 -26.17 -9.13
C GLU A 132 2.86 -25.05 -8.15
N LEU A 133 4.10 -24.53 -8.22
CA LEU A 133 4.55 -23.43 -7.38
C LEU A 133 3.76 -22.13 -7.65
N ALA A 134 3.47 -21.86 -8.93
CA ALA A 134 2.64 -20.73 -9.32
C ALA A 134 1.23 -20.82 -8.71
N THR A 135 0.61 -21.99 -8.78
CA THR A 135 -0.71 -22.22 -8.19
C THR A 135 -0.70 -22.00 -6.68
N LYS A 136 0.23 -22.64 -5.98
CA LYS A 136 0.39 -22.49 -4.53
C LYS A 136 0.61 -21.03 -4.13
N PHE A 137 1.45 -20.31 -4.86
CA PHE A 137 1.72 -18.91 -4.56
C PHE A 137 0.48 -18.03 -4.76
N ILE A 138 -0.26 -18.22 -5.87
CA ILE A 138 -1.50 -17.47 -6.13
C ILE A 138 -2.51 -17.69 -5.02
N ASP A 139 -2.62 -18.92 -4.50
CA ASP A 139 -3.57 -19.25 -3.44
C ASP A 139 -3.21 -18.63 -2.07
N THR A 140 -1.99 -18.13 -1.90
CA THR A 140 -1.56 -17.42 -0.68
C THR A 140 -1.77 -15.90 -0.73
N LEU A 141 -2.12 -15.35 -1.90
CA LEU A 141 -2.30 -13.91 -2.06
C LEU A 141 -3.63 -13.42 -1.47
N GLY A 142 -3.60 -12.29 -0.79
CA GLY A 142 -4.77 -11.71 -0.12
C GLY A 142 -5.61 -10.77 -1.00
N ASP A 143 -5.09 -10.31 -2.15
CA ASP A 143 -5.82 -9.40 -3.05
C ASP A 143 -6.61 -10.20 -4.09
N GLU A 144 -7.94 -10.20 -3.98
CA GLU A 144 -8.84 -10.98 -4.85
C GLU A 144 -8.75 -10.58 -6.33
N VAL A 145 -8.52 -9.29 -6.63
CA VAL A 145 -8.40 -8.81 -8.01
C VAL A 145 -7.13 -9.35 -8.64
N VAL A 146 -6.01 -9.26 -7.92
CA VAL A 146 -4.71 -9.81 -8.37
C VAL A 146 -4.81 -11.31 -8.53
N VAL A 147 -5.38 -12.02 -7.56
CA VAL A 147 -5.61 -13.48 -7.62
C VAL A 147 -6.41 -13.86 -8.86
N SER A 148 -7.52 -13.17 -9.12
CA SER A 148 -8.38 -13.43 -10.29
C SER A 148 -7.62 -13.27 -11.61
N GLN A 149 -6.84 -12.19 -11.76
CA GLN A 149 -6.05 -11.94 -12.96
C GLN A 149 -4.94 -12.98 -13.15
N LEU A 150 -4.24 -13.35 -12.08
CA LEU A 150 -3.18 -14.37 -12.14
C LEU A 150 -3.73 -15.75 -12.46
N ARG A 151 -4.89 -16.13 -11.91
CA ARG A 151 -5.57 -17.39 -12.25
C ARG A 151 -5.98 -17.44 -13.72
N GLN A 152 -6.42 -16.33 -14.30
CA GLN A 152 -6.70 -16.28 -15.74
C GLN A 152 -5.45 -16.50 -16.58
N LEU A 153 -4.31 -15.88 -16.22
CA LEU A 153 -3.04 -16.10 -16.90
C LEU A 153 -2.55 -17.55 -16.75
N LEU A 154 -2.65 -18.11 -15.57
CA LEU A 154 -2.29 -19.50 -15.28
C LEU A 154 -3.13 -20.48 -16.13
N ALA A 155 -4.44 -20.27 -16.19
CA ALA A 155 -5.33 -21.11 -17.02
C ALA A 155 -4.96 -21.03 -18.52
N LYS A 156 -4.65 -19.83 -19.03
CA LYS A 156 -4.19 -19.66 -20.42
C LYS A 156 -2.89 -20.41 -20.67
N LYS A 157 -1.92 -20.34 -19.76
CA LYS A 157 -0.65 -21.07 -19.87
C LYS A 157 -0.88 -22.58 -19.88
N GLN A 158 -1.66 -23.11 -18.95
CA GLN A 158 -1.98 -24.55 -18.88
C GLN A 158 -2.68 -25.06 -20.15
N MET A 159 -3.58 -24.27 -20.74
CA MET A 159 -4.23 -24.62 -21.99
C MET A 159 -3.23 -24.67 -23.15
N LYS A 160 -2.30 -23.71 -23.22
CA LYS A 160 -1.24 -23.67 -24.25
C LYS A 160 -0.32 -24.88 -24.15
N ASP A 161 0.14 -25.20 -22.94
CA ASP A 161 1.02 -26.35 -22.67
C ASP A 161 0.34 -27.67 -23.04
N LYS A 162 -0.94 -27.82 -22.68
CA LYS A 162 -1.72 -29.02 -23.06
C LYS A 162 -1.91 -29.16 -24.56
N TYR A 163 -2.14 -28.05 -25.27
CA TYR A 163 -2.27 -28.05 -26.73
C TYR A 163 -0.95 -28.42 -27.40
N THR A 164 0.15 -27.82 -26.94
CA THR A 164 1.51 -28.08 -27.45
C THR A 164 1.91 -29.54 -27.24
N TYR A 165 1.65 -30.11 -26.04
CA TYR A 165 1.92 -31.51 -25.74
C TYR A 165 1.10 -32.48 -26.60
N ARG A 166 -0.18 -32.16 -26.83
CA ARG A 166 -1.05 -32.95 -27.69
C ARG A 166 -0.58 -32.95 -29.16
N SER A 167 -0.22 -31.78 -29.67
CA SER A 167 0.33 -31.65 -31.05
C SER A 167 1.63 -32.42 -31.23
N TRP A 168 2.52 -32.38 -30.21
CA TRP A 168 3.74 -33.17 -30.23
C TRP A 168 3.49 -34.68 -30.21
N LEU A 169 2.54 -35.16 -29.41
CA LEU A 169 2.12 -36.55 -29.38
C LEU A 169 1.57 -37.02 -30.71
N GLU A 170 0.76 -36.23 -31.38
CA GLU A 170 0.20 -36.54 -32.68
C GLU A 170 1.32 -36.66 -33.75
N GLN A 171 2.31 -35.77 -33.74
CA GLN A 171 3.45 -35.80 -34.62
C GLN A 171 4.35 -37.06 -34.36
N GLU A 172 4.61 -37.40 -33.12
CA GLU A 172 5.42 -38.55 -32.76
C GLU A 172 4.71 -39.87 -33.14
N LEU A 173 3.39 -39.95 -32.97
CA LEU A 173 2.58 -41.07 -33.42
C LEU A 173 2.63 -41.23 -34.94
N GLU A 174 2.58 -40.16 -35.70
CA GLU A 174 2.73 -40.18 -37.17
C GLU A 174 4.12 -40.66 -37.59
N ARG A 175 5.18 -40.21 -36.91
CA ARG A 175 6.58 -40.66 -37.13
C ARG A 175 6.72 -42.16 -36.93
N LEU A 176 6.23 -42.66 -35.79
CA LEU A 176 6.29 -44.10 -35.44
C LEU A 176 5.48 -44.97 -36.42
N LYS A 177 4.43 -44.45 -37.00
CA LYS A 177 3.66 -45.16 -38.06
C LYS A 177 4.44 -45.23 -39.38
N ARG A 178 5.19 -44.18 -39.73
CA ARG A 178 6.04 -44.18 -40.95
C ARG A 178 7.25 -45.14 -40.82
N ASP A 179 7.85 -45.24 -39.63
CA ASP A 179 9.00 -46.11 -39.40
C ASP A 179 8.61 -47.61 -39.36
N LYS A 180 7.34 -47.98 -39.32
CA LYS A 180 6.82 -49.35 -39.37
C LYS A 180 6.27 -49.76 -40.73
N SER A 181 6.31 -48.89 -41.72
CA SER A 181 5.86 -49.10 -43.08
C SER A 181 7.05 -49.24 -44.05
#